data_296586afcae4df54abaa3437776e3649
#
_entry.id   296586afcae4df54abaa3437776e3649
#
_cell.length_a   1.000
_cell.length_b   1.000
_cell.length_c   1.000
_cell.angle_alpha   90.00
_cell.angle_beta   90.00
_cell.angle_gamma   90.00
#
_symmetry.space_group_name_H-M   'P 1'
#
loop_
_entity.id
_entity.type
_entity.pdbx_description
1 polymer ?
#
loop_
_entity_poly.entity_id
_entity_poly.type
_entity_poly.pdbx_seq_one_letter_code
_entity_poly.pdbx_strand_id
1 'polypeptide(L)'
;MFGFGQRHATTFDGTMRLAFCVDGDGYSRQAGVAVRQDSHGAVHGEVSGDADLGAVPAQVARVLSLDHDARPFVSLGTRDPVLARLLEAAPGLRPPLFYSPYEAAIWSVLSARRPARQMAQARERLSREHGKVLTVAGEETAALPTPQQMLGVASFPGIPEEKLHRMHGIAAVAQHGDLDTERLRALPPEDAMEDVQRLPGIGPFYSALIVIRALGHTDVLPENEPKALALAGQLYGLGHDASPEEMHAIAERWRPYRTWATVLLRAAGPRVLAS
;
A
#
# COMPACT_ATOMS: atom_id res chain seq x y z
N MET A 1 -5.19 6.31 4.84
CA MET A 1 -4.84 5.01 5.40
C MET A 1 -5.31 3.94 4.44
N PHE A 2 -4.40 3.15 3.93
CA PHE A 2 -4.59 2.41 2.69
C PHE A 2 -5.00 0.98 3.01
N GLY A 3 -6.30 0.67 3.00
CA GLY A 3 -6.83 -0.69 2.91
C GLY A 3 -6.44 -1.73 3.97
N PHE A 4 -5.51 -1.42 4.85
CA PHE A 4 -5.26 -2.19 6.05
C PHE A 4 -6.41 -1.95 7.00
N GLY A 5 -7.17 -2.98 7.33
CA GLY A 5 -8.26 -2.86 8.27
C GLY A 5 -7.79 -2.10 9.50
N GLN A 6 -8.36 -0.92 9.75
CA GLN A 6 -8.16 -0.27 11.01
C GLN A 6 -8.86 -1.14 12.06
N ARG A 7 -8.10 -1.98 12.73
CA ARG A 7 -8.57 -2.46 14.01
C ARG A 7 -8.61 -1.25 14.94
N HIS A 8 -9.75 -1.02 15.55
CA HIS A 8 -9.92 -0.08 16.64
C HIS A 8 -9.26 -0.63 17.92
N ALA A 9 -8.03 -1.12 17.83
CA ALA A 9 -7.26 -1.38 19.01
C ALA A 9 -6.92 -0.02 19.62
N THR A 10 -7.45 0.26 20.78
CA THR A 10 -7.13 1.45 21.59
C THR A 10 -5.66 1.46 21.99
N THR A 11 -4.99 0.31 21.92
CA THR A 11 -3.55 0.14 22.18
C THR A 11 -2.96 -0.87 21.21
N PHE A 12 -1.81 -0.52 20.62
CA PHE A 12 -1.01 -1.44 19.82
C PHE A 12 -0.24 -2.38 20.78
N ASP A 13 -0.42 -3.69 20.62
CA ASP A 13 0.19 -4.73 21.47
C ASP A 13 1.60 -5.16 21.01
N GLY A 14 2.23 -4.41 20.11
CA GLY A 14 3.52 -4.75 19.54
C GLY A 14 3.44 -5.77 18.39
N THR A 15 2.25 -6.28 18.04
CA THR A 15 2.07 -7.28 17.00
C THR A 15 1.25 -6.71 15.83
N MET A 16 1.84 -6.67 14.65
CA MET A 16 1.11 -6.38 13.42
C MET A 16 0.57 -7.70 12.84
N ARG A 17 -0.73 -7.76 12.58
CA ARG A 17 -1.40 -8.95 12.04
C ARG A 17 -1.80 -8.67 10.60
N LEU A 18 -1.27 -9.46 9.69
CA LEU A 18 -1.48 -9.34 8.25
C LEU A 18 -2.25 -10.57 7.76
N ALA A 19 -3.14 -10.40 6.78
CA ALA A 19 -3.78 -11.50 6.05
C ALA A 19 -3.97 -11.08 4.61
N PHE A 20 -3.48 -11.88 3.66
CA PHE A 20 -3.37 -11.48 2.27
C PHE A 20 -3.32 -12.68 1.31
N CYS A 21 -3.55 -12.40 0.02
CA CYS A 21 -3.26 -13.31 -1.06
C CYS A 21 -1.75 -13.34 -1.33
N VAL A 22 -1.17 -14.54 -1.36
CA VAL A 22 0.29 -14.74 -1.54
C VAL A 22 0.68 -14.42 -2.98
N ASP A 23 1.80 -13.69 -3.14
CA ASP A 23 2.38 -13.37 -4.45
C ASP A 23 2.72 -14.65 -5.25
N GLY A 24 2.64 -14.54 -6.56
CA GLY A 24 2.85 -15.66 -7.49
C GLY A 24 1.63 -16.57 -7.64
N ASP A 25 1.71 -17.52 -8.56
CA ASP A 25 0.69 -18.55 -8.84
C ASP A 25 -0.74 -17.98 -8.94
N GLY A 26 -0.88 -16.81 -9.60
CA GLY A 26 -2.17 -16.14 -9.79
C GLY A 26 -2.89 -15.79 -8.48
N TYR A 27 -2.15 -15.59 -7.38
CA TYR A 27 -2.70 -15.31 -6.05
C TYR A 27 -3.65 -16.41 -5.53
N SER A 28 -3.37 -17.65 -5.86
CA SER A 28 -4.24 -18.81 -5.56
C SER A 28 -4.25 -19.19 -4.07
N ARG A 29 -3.31 -18.69 -3.29
CA ARG A 29 -3.14 -19.01 -1.86
C ARG A 29 -3.27 -17.79 -0.97
N GLN A 30 -3.63 -18.00 0.29
CA GLN A 30 -3.78 -16.98 1.31
C GLN A 30 -2.97 -17.31 2.55
N ALA A 31 -2.31 -16.31 3.13
CA ALA A 31 -1.51 -16.43 4.33
C ALA A 31 -1.91 -15.41 5.39
N GLY A 32 -1.72 -15.78 6.65
CA GLY A 32 -1.69 -14.89 7.79
C GLY A 32 -0.28 -14.74 8.32
N VAL A 33 0.12 -13.54 8.74
CA VAL A 33 1.44 -13.30 9.31
C VAL A 33 1.35 -12.39 10.52
N ALA A 34 1.89 -12.85 11.66
CA ALA A 34 2.14 -11.98 12.81
C ALA A 34 3.55 -11.42 12.70
N VAL A 35 3.67 -10.09 12.68
CA VAL A 35 4.96 -9.41 12.60
C VAL A 35 5.23 -8.66 13.88
N ARG A 36 6.43 -8.85 14.45
CA ARG A 36 6.91 -8.17 15.66
C ARG A 36 8.31 -7.64 15.44
N GLN A 37 8.66 -6.56 16.13
CA GLN A 37 10.02 -6.06 16.19
C GLN A 37 10.54 -6.27 17.60
N ASP A 38 11.74 -6.82 17.71
CA ASP A 38 12.41 -7.00 19.03
C ASP A 38 13.14 -5.73 19.48
N SER A 39 13.71 -5.77 20.68
CA SER A 39 14.46 -4.66 21.29
C SER A 39 15.76 -4.30 20.55
N HIS A 40 16.24 -5.17 19.69
CA HIS A 40 17.43 -4.96 18.85
C HIS A 40 17.09 -4.43 17.45
N GLY A 41 15.77 -4.27 17.16
CA GLY A 41 15.27 -3.78 15.88
C GLY A 41 15.10 -4.88 14.83
N ALA A 42 15.37 -6.14 15.15
CA ALA A 42 15.10 -7.24 14.23
C ALA A 42 13.60 -7.49 14.09
N VAL A 43 13.16 -7.74 12.87
CA VAL A 43 11.74 -8.01 12.55
C VAL A 43 11.53 -9.51 12.38
N HIS A 44 10.61 -10.04 13.15
CA HIS A 44 10.25 -11.46 13.16
C HIS A 44 8.85 -11.65 12.60
N GLY A 45 8.67 -12.63 11.72
CA GLY A 45 7.39 -13.03 11.15
C GLY A 45 7.03 -14.46 11.53
N GLU A 46 5.80 -14.68 12.02
CA GLU A 46 5.21 -16.00 12.26
C GLU A 46 4.07 -16.21 11.28
N VAL A 47 4.19 -17.22 10.41
CA VAL A 47 3.24 -17.49 9.33
C VAL A 47 2.18 -18.47 9.80
N SER A 48 0.91 -18.17 9.49
CA SER A 48 -0.26 -19.02 9.72
C SER A 48 -0.93 -19.36 8.38
N GLY A 49 -1.38 -20.60 8.21
CA GLY A 49 -2.03 -21.09 6.99
C GLY A 49 -1.14 -22.03 6.18
N ASP A 50 -1.65 -22.48 5.04
CA ASP A 50 -1.02 -23.49 4.16
C ASP A 50 -0.12 -22.85 3.08
N ALA A 51 0.46 -21.69 3.36
CA ALA A 51 1.26 -20.95 2.39
C ALA A 51 2.68 -21.50 2.31
N ASP A 52 3.23 -21.54 1.10
CA ASP A 52 4.64 -21.76 0.88
C ASP A 52 5.46 -20.68 1.57
N LEU A 53 6.33 -21.09 2.48
CA LEU A 53 7.17 -20.19 3.27
C LEU A 53 8.16 -19.40 2.39
N GLY A 54 8.43 -19.83 1.15
CA GLY A 54 9.38 -19.16 0.27
C GLY A 54 8.95 -17.75 -0.19
N ALA A 55 7.68 -17.57 -0.57
CA ALA A 55 7.17 -16.30 -1.09
C ALA A 55 6.76 -15.32 0.02
N VAL A 56 6.21 -15.82 1.13
CA VAL A 56 5.62 -14.99 2.20
C VAL A 56 6.61 -14.02 2.86
N PRO A 57 7.84 -14.41 3.25
CA PRO A 57 8.80 -13.48 3.84
C PRO A 57 9.18 -12.34 2.91
N ALA A 58 9.41 -12.64 1.62
CA ALA A 58 9.75 -11.62 0.63
C ALA A 58 8.59 -10.62 0.43
N GLN A 59 7.35 -11.11 0.34
CA GLN A 59 6.16 -10.28 0.24
C GLN A 59 5.98 -9.39 1.48
N VAL A 60 6.15 -9.93 2.69
CA VAL A 60 6.07 -9.14 3.94
C VAL A 60 7.17 -8.09 3.99
N ALA A 61 8.40 -8.44 3.62
CA ALA A 61 9.51 -7.49 3.55
C ALA A 61 9.19 -6.34 2.59
N ARG A 62 8.69 -6.63 1.40
CA ARG A 62 8.23 -5.61 0.44
C ARG A 62 7.09 -4.76 1.00
N VAL A 63 6.04 -5.39 1.55
CA VAL A 63 4.86 -4.69 2.09
C VAL A 63 5.22 -3.71 3.20
N LEU A 64 6.23 -4.02 4.00
CA LEU A 64 6.74 -3.17 5.06
C LEU A 64 7.96 -2.33 4.64
N SER A 65 8.32 -2.35 3.36
CA SER A 65 9.51 -1.70 2.79
C SER A 65 10.80 -2.06 3.54
N LEU A 66 10.91 -3.29 4.02
CA LEU A 66 12.11 -3.83 4.69
C LEU A 66 13.14 -4.37 3.68
N ASP A 67 12.74 -4.57 2.43
CA ASP A 67 13.57 -4.98 1.30
C ASP A 67 14.50 -3.85 0.78
N HIS A 68 14.40 -2.65 1.36
CA HIS A 68 15.25 -1.51 1.04
C HIS A 68 16.14 -1.09 2.22
N ASP A 69 17.38 -0.72 1.91
CA ASP A 69 18.24 -0.02 2.88
C ASP A 69 17.74 1.42 3.08
N ALA A 70 17.31 1.75 4.29
CA ALA A 70 16.81 3.09 4.60
C ALA A 70 17.91 4.11 4.92
N ARG A 71 19.15 3.71 5.11
CA ARG A 71 20.26 4.63 5.48
C ARG A 71 20.46 5.75 4.46
N PRO A 72 20.46 5.49 3.13
CA PRO A 72 20.53 6.56 2.15
C PRO A 72 19.35 7.51 2.19
N PHE A 73 18.12 7.01 2.48
CA PHE A 73 16.96 7.87 2.66
C PHE A 73 17.11 8.80 3.87
N VAL A 74 17.50 8.27 5.00
CA VAL A 74 17.73 9.07 6.23
C VAL A 74 18.82 10.13 5.99
N SER A 75 19.85 9.82 5.23
CA SER A 75 20.92 10.78 4.90
C SER A 75 20.45 12.00 4.09
N LEU A 76 19.28 11.92 3.44
CA LEU A 76 18.72 13.10 2.75
C LEU A 76 18.42 14.26 3.69
N GLY A 77 18.16 14.00 4.97
CA GLY A 77 17.97 15.03 5.99
C GLY A 77 19.17 15.98 6.12
N THR A 78 20.38 15.57 5.75
CA THR A 78 21.55 16.44 5.74
C THR A 78 21.50 17.51 4.63
N ARG A 79 20.73 17.28 3.59
CA ARG A 79 20.59 18.16 2.40
C ARG A 79 19.28 18.94 2.39
N ASP A 80 18.30 18.51 3.17
CA ASP A 80 16.98 19.12 3.24
C ASP A 80 16.53 19.28 4.70
N PRO A 81 16.57 20.51 5.26
CA PRO A 81 16.20 20.77 6.65
C PRO A 81 14.73 20.45 6.98
N VAL A 82 13.82 20.54 5.99
CA VAL A 82 12.42 20.15 6.18
C VAL A 82 12.33 18.63 6.33
N LEU A 83 13.03 17.91 5.48
CA LEU A 83 13.07 16.45 5.55
C LEU A 83 13.73 15.97 6.87
N ALA A 84 14.76 16.67 7.37
CA ALA A 84 15.36 16.37 8.67
C ALA A 84 14.31 16.41 9.81
N ARG A 85 13.54 17.50 9.89
CA ARG A 85 12.47 17.65 10.90
C ARG A 85 11.39 16.57 10.77
N LEU A 86 11.06 16.18 9.54
CA LEU A 86 10.09 15.10 9.30
C LEU A 86 10.60 13.74 9.75
N LEU A 87 11.88 13.45 9.51
CA LEU A 87 12.55 12.23 9.98
C LEU A 87 12.61 12.15 11.50
N GLU A 88 12.90 13.27 12.18
CA GLU A 88 12.86 13.39 13.63
C GLU A 88 11.46 13.17 14.21
N ALA A 89 10.42 13.71 13.54
CA ALA A 89 9.03 13.56 13.97
C ALA A 89 8.44 12.15 13.74
N ALA A 90 9.08 11.35 12.89
CA ALA A 90 8.64 9.98 12.59
C ALA A 90 9.86 9.04 12.37
N PRO A 91 10.66 8.79 13.42
CA PRO A 91 11.86 7.97 13.29
C PRO A 91 11.53 6.55 12.85
N GLY A 92 12.31 6.03 11.90
CA GLY A 92 12.13 4.67 11.37
C GLY A 92 10.90 4.45 10.52
N LEU A 93 10.13 5.49 10.18
CA LEU A 93 8.97 5.36 9.30
C LEU A 93 9.40 4.83 7.93
N ARG A 94 8.76 3.75 7.52
CA ARG A 94 8.86 3.18 6.17
C ARG A 94 7.47 3.20 5.52
N PRO A 95 7.37 3.46 4.21
CA PRO A 95 6.08 3.43 3.52
C PRO A 95 5.44 2.04 3.56
N PRO A 96 4.28 1.84 4.19
CA PRO A 96 3.59 0.56 4.08
C PRO A 96 2.95 0.45 2.71
N LEU A 97 3.02 -0.73 2.07
CA LEU A 97 2.46 -0.99 0.76
C LEU A 97 1.16 -1.79 0.87
N PHE A 98 0.41 -1.86 -0.23
CA PHE A 98 -0.61 -2.89 -0.41
C PHE A 98 0.05 -4.28 -0.46
N TYR A 99 -0.70 -5.30 -0.11
CA TYR A 99 -0.16 -6.66 -0.12
C TYR A 99 0.27 -7.10 -1.52
N SER A 100 -0.49 -6.68 -2.56
CA SER A 100 -0.18 -7.03 -3.95
C SER A 100 -0.82 -6.03 -4.92
N PRO A 101 -0.40 -6.01 -6.21
CA PRO A 101 -1.09 -5.29 -7.29
C PRO A 101 -2.56 -5.70 -7.43
N TYR A 102 -2.87 -6.99 -7.27
CA TYR A 102 -4.24 -7.50 -7.27
C TYR A 102 -5.08 -6.82 -6.19
N GLU A 103 -4.65 -6.86 -4.93
CA GLU A 103 -5.41 -6.24 -3.83
C GLU A 103 -5.50 -4.73 -3.94
N ALA A 104 -4.47 -4.08 -4.48
CA ALA A 104 -4.48 -2.65 -4.75
C ALA A 104 -5.49 -2.27 -5.85
N ALA A 105 -5.58 -3.07 -6.92
CA ALA A 105 -6.54 -2.85 -8.00
C ALA A 105 -7.99 -3.08 -7.52
N ILE A 106 -8.26 -4.16 -6.76
CA ILE A 106 -9.57 -4.40 -6.14
C ILE A 106 -9.95 -3.23 -5.23
N TRP A 107 -9.03 -2.76 -4.37
CA TRP A 107 -9.28 -1.61 -3.51
C TRP A 107 -9.58 -0.33 -4.30
N SER A 108 -8.88 -0.10 -5.39
CA SER A 108 -9.06 1.07 -6.25
C SER A 108 -10.47 1.13 -6.82
N VAL A 109 -10.97 0.03 -7.35
CA VAL A 109 -12.35 -0.07 -7.86
C VAL A 109 -13.36 0.06 -6.73
N LEU A 110 -13.14 -0.64 -5.62
CA LEU A 110 -14.06 -0.64 -4.48
C LEU A 110 -14.20 0.77 -3.88
N SER A 111 -13.11 1.48 -3.66
CA SER A 111 -13.08 2.78 -3.00
C SER A 111 -13.41 3.96 -3.90
N ALA A 112 -13.42 3.78 -5.24
CA ALA A 112 -13.66 4.85 -6.19
C ALA A 112 -14.99 5.58 -5.90
N ARG A 113 -14.90 6.92 -5.70
CA ARG A 113 -16.05 7.81 -5.46
C ARG A 113 -16.93 7.40 -4.27
N ARG A 114 -16.35 6.74 -3.26
CA ARG A 114 -17.04 6.32 -2.04
C ARG A 114 -16.20 6.66 -0.79
N PRO A 115 -16.83 6.88 0.36
CA PRO A 115 -16.09 7.09 1.61
C PRO A 115 -15.21 5.88 1.94
N ALA A 116 -13.90 6.11 2.08
CA ALA A 116 -12.90 5.06 2.30
C ALA A 116 -13.23 4.18 3.51
N ARG A 117 -13.76 4.77 4.60
CA ARG A 117 -14.16 4.01 5.81
C ARG A 117 -15.27 3.00 5.54
N GLN A 118 -16.29 3.40 4.77
CA GLN A 118 -17.40 2.51 4.40
C GLN A 118 -16.88 1.36 3.52
N MET A 119 -15.99 1.67 2.58
CA MET A 119 -15.44 0.66 1.67
C MET A 119 -14.46 -0.28 2.37
N ALA A 120 -13.74 0.18 3.38
CA ALA A 120 -12.93 -0.68 4.24
C ALA A 120 -13.79 -1.70 5.00
N GLN A 121 -14.96 -1.29 5.50
CA GLN A 121 -15.92 -2.20 6.13
C GLN A 121 -16.51 -3.21 5.13
N ALA A 122 -16.83 -2.76 3.91
CA ALA A 122 -17.33 -3.65 2.85
C ALA A 122 -16.24 -4.67 2.45
N ARG A 123 -14.97 -4.24 2.32
CA ARG A 123 -13.83 -5.13 2.06
C ARG A 123 -13.66 -6.16 3.17
N GLU A 124 -13.72 -5.75 4.43
CA GLU A 124 -13.59 -6.66 5.57
C GLU A 124 -14.68 -7.73 5.57
N ARG A 125 -15.94 -7.34 5.34
CA ARG A 125 -17.06 -8.30 5.23
C ARG A 125 -16.87 -9.25 4.04
N LEU A 126 -16.51 -8.72 2.87
CA LEU A 126 -16.23 -9.52 1.68
C LEU A 126 -15.10 -10.53 1.95
N SER A 127 -14.04 -10.11 2.64
CA SER A 127 -12.93 -10.97 3.02
C SER A 127 -13.36 -12.09 3.98
N ARG A 128 -14.22 -11.79 4.95
CA ARG A 128 -14.72 -12.79 5.90
C ARG A 128 -15.70 -13.80 5.27
N GLU A 129 -16.53 -13.34 4.33
CA GLU A 129 -17.58 -14.18 3.73
C GLU A 129 -17.05 -15.00 2.56
N HIS A 130 -16.12 -14.48 1.77
CA HIS A 130 -15.66 -15.10 0.53
C HIS A 130 -14.16 -15.36 0.45
N GLY A 131 -13.37 -14.79 1.36
CA GLY A 131 -11.94 -15.05 1.48
C GLY A 131 -11.63 -16.13 2.51
N LYS A 132 -10.45 -16.04 3.14
CA LYS A 132 -10.02 -16.97 4.19
C LYS A 132 -9.86 -16.23 5.51
N VAL A 133 -10.56 -16.68 6.55
CA VAL A 133 -10.33 -16.24 7.92
C VAL A 133 -9.19 -17.06 8.50
N LEU A 134 -8.22 -16.40 9.09
CA LEU A 134 -7.00 -16.97 9.65
C LEU A 134 -6.83 -16.50 11.09
N THR A 135 -6.40 -17.38 11.98
CA THR A 135 -5.99 -16.99 13.34
C THR A 135 -4.53 -16.58 13.30
N VAL A 136 -4.27 -15.31 13.56
CA VAL A 136 -2.92 -14.73 13.56
C VAL A 136 -2.62 -14.16 14.94
N ALA A 137 -1.65 -14.73 15.63
CA ALA A 137 -1.32 -14.37 17.02
C ALA A 137 -2.56 -14.24 17.91
N GLY A 138 -3.43 -15.25 17.88
CA GLY A 138 -4.62 -15.35 18.74
C GLY A 138 -5.83 -14.53 18.30
N GLU A 139 -5.75 -13.77 17.21
CA GLU A 139 -6.87 -12.99 16.68
C GLU A 139 -7.24 -13.39 15.25
N GLU A 140 -8.55 -13.37 14.97
CA GLU A 140 -9.03 -13.62 13.63
C GLU A 140 -8.77 -12.41 12.72
N THR A 141 -8.20 -12.67 11.55
CA THR A 141 -8.07 -11.70 10.46
C THR A 141 -8.42 -12.37 9.14
N ALA A 142 -8.96 -11.61 8.18
CA ALA A 142 -9.44 -12.16 6.93
C ALA A 142 -8.63 -11.64 5.75
N ALA A 143 -8.13 -12.56 4.91
CA ALA A 143 -7.53 -12.25 3.63
C ALA A 143 -8.62 -11.96 2.58
N LEU A 144 -8.33 -11.07 1.65
CA LEU A 144 -9.20 -10.83 0.48
C LEU A 144 -9.46 -12.16 -0.26
N PRO A 145 -10.64 -12.37 -0.88
CA PRO A 145 -10.85 -13.50 -1.75
C PRO A 145 -9.74 -13.64 -2.80
N THR A 146 -9.25 -14.86 -3.02
CA THR A 146 -8.37 -15.14 -4.16
C THR A 146 -9.08 -14.78 -5.46
N PRO A 147 -8.38 -14.60 -6.59
CA PRO A 147 -9.02 -14.35 -7.87
C PRO A 147 -10.12 -15.38 -8.20
N GLN A 148 -9.88 -16.65 -7.95
CA GLN A 148 -10.89 -17.70 -8.18
C GLN A 148 -12.11 -17.55 -7.27
N GLN A 149 -11.91 -17.25 -5.98
CA GLN A 149 -13.00 -17.00 -5.04
C GLN A 149 -13.78 -15.74 -5.41
N MET A 150 -13.09 -14.67 -5.85
CA MET A 150 -13.70 -13.42 -6.28
C MET A 150 -14.64 -13.63 -7.48
N LEU A 151 -14.22 -14.41 -8.46
CA LEU A 151 -15.06 -14.76 -9.63
C LEU A 151 -16.33 -15.53 -9.25
N GLY A 152 -16.34 -16.22 -8.11
CA GLY A 152 -17.50 -16.92 -7.56
C GLY A 152 -18.51 -16.02 -6.83
N VAL A 153 -18.22 -14.74 -6.58
CA VAL A 153 -19.11 -13.82 -5.87
C VAL A 153 -20.17 -13.27 -6.83
N ALA A 154 -21.37 -13.80 -6.80
CA ALA A 154 -22.45 -13.36 -7.72
C ALA A 154 -22.99 -11.96 -7.38
N SER A 155 -23.10 -11.63 -6.10
CA SER A 155 -23.54 -10.31 -5.62
C SER A 155 -23.00 -10.09 -4.19
N PHE A 156 -22.87 -8.82 -3.77
CA PHE A 156 -22.44 -8.53 -2.41
C PHE A 156 -23.13 -7.25 -1.87
N PRO A 157 -23.75 -7.27 -0.68
CA PRO A 157 -24.41 -6.11 -0.09
C PRO A 157 -23.45 -4.93 0.13
N GLY A 158 -23.78 -3.79 -0.46
CA GLY A 158 -22.97 -2.57 -0.38
C GLY A 158 -21.89 -2.43 -1.46
N ILE A 159 -21.76 -3.41 -2.35
CA ILE A 159 -20.93 -3.32 -3.57
C ILE A 159 -21.88 -3.29 -4.78
N PRO A 160 -21.93 -2.19 -5.54
CA PRO A 160 -22.72 -2.14 -6.76
C PRO A 160 -22.28 -3.18 -7.79
N GLU A 161 -23.22 -3.71 -8.55
CA GLU A 161 -22.99 -4.74 -9.58
C GLU A 161 -21.90 -4.32 -10.59
N GLU A 162 -21.90 -3.07 -11.03
CA GLU A 162 -20.86 -2.54 -11.93
C GLU A 162 -19.45 -2.65 -11.31
N LYS A 163 -19.32 -2.37 -10.02
CA LYS A 163 -18.02 -2.50 -9.33
C LYS A 163 -17.61 -3.96 -9.20
N LEU A 164 -18.56 -4.82 -8.85
CA LEU A 164 -18.30 -6.26 -8.75
C LEU A 164 -17.87 -6.83 -10.10
N HIS A 165 -18.53 -6.43 -11.20
CA HIS A 165 -18.13 -6.81 -12.56
C HIS A 165 -16.69 -6.38 -12.88
N ARG A 166 -16.30 -5.16 -12.52
CA ARG A 166 -14.90 -4.68 -12.68
C ARG A 166 -13.93 -5.48 -11.82
N MET A 167 -14.31 -5.83 -10.58
CA MET A 167 -13.49 -6.66 -9.69
C MET A 167 -13.32 -8.08 -10.28
N HIS A 168 -14.33 -8.64 -10.93
CA HIS A 168 -14.21 -9.90 -11.67
C HIS A 168 -13.23 -9.79 -12.83
N GLY A 169 -13.29 -8.71 -13.61
CA GLY A 169 -12.31 -8.47 -14.68
C GLY A 169 -10.88 -8.41 -14.17
N ILE A 170 -10.65 -7.73 -13.03
CA ILE A 170 -9.33 -7.68 -12.36
C ILE A 170 -8.93 -9.07 -11.88
N ALA A 171 -9.85 -9.83 -11.27
CA ALA A 171 -9.59 -11.18 -10.79
C ALA A 171 -9.20 -12.14 -11.93
N ALA A 172 -9.88 -12.06 -13.08
CA ALA A 172 -9.54 -12.85 -14.25
C ALA A 172 -8.11 -12.56 -14.76
N VAL A 173 -7.73 -11.29 -14.85
CA VAL A 173 -6.37 -10.85 -15.24
C VAL A 173 -5.33 -11.34 -14.23
N ALA A 174 -5.62 -11.22 -12.93
CA ALA A 174 -4.73 -11.69 -11.86
C ALA A 174 -4.52 -13.21 -11.89
N GLN A 175 -5.57 -13.98 -12.17
CA GLN A 175 -5.50 -15.43 -12.27
C GLN A 175 -4.60 -15.92 -13.41
N HIS A 176 -4.50 -15.14 -14.51
CA HIS A 176 -3.61 -15.43 -15.63
C HIS A 176 -2.14 -15.01 -15.37
N GLY A 177 -1.86 -14.35 -14.25
CA GLY A 177 -0.52 -13.91 -13.89
C GLY A 177 -0.13 -12.52 -14.43
N ASP A 178 -1.02 -11.83 -15.15
CA ASP A 178 -0.72 -10.51 -15.70
C ASP A 178 -0.56 -9.41 -14.64
N LEU A 179 -1.01 -9.67 -13.40
CA LEU A 179 -0.77 -8.82 -12.23
C LEU A 179 0.35 -9.35 -11.32
N ASP A 180 1.20 -10.24 -11.81
CA ASP A 180 2.33 -10.73 -11.03
C ASP A 180 3.23 -9.58 -10.57
N THR A 181 3.57 -9.59 -9.27
CA THR A 181 4.32 -8.51 -8.62
C THR A 181 5.71 -8.35 -9.20
N GLU A 182 6.44 -9.44 -9.41
CA GLU A 182 7.82 -9.38 -9.91
C GLU A 182 7.86 -8.96 -11.38
N ARG A 183 6.90 -9.45 -12.17
CA ARG A 183 6.75 -9.00 -13.56
C ARG A 183 6.56 -7.48 -13.65
N LEU A 184 5.62 -6.93 -12.86
CA LEU A 184 5.34 -5.49 -12.87
C LEU A 184 6.49 -4.67 -12.29
N ARG A 185 7.20 -5.17 -11.28
CA ARG A 185 8.38 -4.51 -10.71
C ARG A 185 9.56 -4.44 -11.68
N ALA A 186 9.66 -5.38 -12.60
CA ALA A 186 10.71 -5.40 -13.61
C ALA A 186 10.51 -4.34 -14.71
N LEU A 187 9.31 -3.78 -14.83
CA LEU A 187 9.02 -2.72 -15.79
C LEU A 187 9.46 -1.35 -15.25
N PRO A 188 9.82 -0.40 -16.13
CA PRO A 188 9.85 1.01 -15.77
C PRO A 188 8.50 1.44 -15.16
N PRO A 189 8.47 2.35 -14.17
CA PRO A 189 7.22 2.76 -13.52
C PRO A 189 6.12 3.22 -14.48
N GLU A 190 6.50 3.93 -15.54
CA GLU A 190 5.58 4.44 -16.56
C GLU A 190 4.94 3.29 -17.34
N ASP A 191 5.74 2.31 -17.76
CA ASP A 191 5.26 1.13 -18.49
C ASP A 191 4.35 0.27 -17.59
N ALA A 192 4.71 0.13 -16.31
CA ALA A 192 3.85 -0.54 -15.33
C ALA A 192 2.52 0.20 -15.12
N MET A 193 2.52 1.54 -15.13
CA MET A 193 1.28 2.33 -15.06
C MET A 193 0.40 2.13 -16.30
N GLU A 194 0.98 2.12 -17.49
CA GLU A 194 0.25 1.84 -18.73
C GLU A 194 -0.35 0.43 -18.73
N ASP A 195 0.41 -0.55 -18.25
CA ASP A 195 -0.04 -1.93 -18.20
C ASP A 195 -1.24 -2.10 -17.27
N VAL A 196 -1.19 -1.55 -16.06
CA VAL A 196 -2.32 -1.66 -15.11
C VAL A 196 -3.51 -0.77 -15.49
N GLN A 197 -3.35 0.26 -16.33
CA GLN A 197 -4.48 1.04 -16.85
C GLN A 197 -5.40 0.24 -17.79
N ARG A 198 -4.96 -0.90 -18.30
CA ARG A 198 -5.81 -1.81 -19.08
C ARG A 198 -6.87 -2.50 -18.23
N LEU A 199 -6.72 -2.47 -16.91
CA LEU A 199 -7.67 -3.07 -15.98
C LEU A 199 -9.00 -2.28 -15.95
N PRO A 200 -10.13 -2.96 -15.84
CA PRO A 200 -11.43 -2.30 -15.82
C PRO A 200 -11.59 -1.37 -14.62
N GLY A 201 -11.79 -0.09 -14.89
CA GLY A 201 -11.99 0.95 -13.86
C GLY A 201 -10.72 1.53 -13.26
N ILE A 202 -9.56 1.20 -13.80
CA ILE A 202 -8.28 1.78 -13.41
C ILE A 202 -7.89 2.87 -14.41
N GLY A 203 -7.92 4.12 -13.96
CA GLY A 203 -7.43 5.27 -14.72
C GLY A 203 -6.06 5.75 -14.21
N PRO A 204 -5.53 6.87 -14.74
CA PRO A 204 -4.18 7.37 -14.41
C PRO A 204 -3.90 7.52 -12.91
N PHE A 205 -4.86 8.02 -12.14
CA PHE A 205 -4.70 8.17 -10.68
C PHE A 205 -4.53 6.82 -9.97
N TYR A 206 -5.35 5.82 -10.31
CA TYR A 206 -5.28 4.52 -9.66
C TYR A 206 -4.11 3.68 -10.16
N SER A 207 -3.70 3.81 -11.43
CA SER A 207 -2.49 3.15 -11.93
C SER A 207 -1.24 3.65 -11.20
N ALA A 208 -1.08 4.96 -11.03
CA ALA A 208 -0.01 5.52 -10.23
C ALA A 208 -0.07 5.04 -8.77
N LEU A 209 -1.27 4.99 -8.16
CA LEU A 209 -1.45 4.46 -6.81
C LEU A 209 -1.00 2.99 -6.69
N ILE A 210 -1.38 2.13 -7.65
CA ILE A 210 -1.00 0.71 -7.66
C ILE A 210 0.51 0.59 -7.78
N VAL A 211 1.13 1.26 -8.74
CA VAL A 211 2.58 1.20 -8.99
C VAL A 211 3.37 1.71 -7.78
N ILE A 212 3.01 2.86 -7.24
CA ILE A 212 3.69 3.44 -6.07
C ILE A 212 3.49 2.57 -4.81
N ARG A 213 2.25 2.08 -4.60
CA ARG A 213 1.83 1.53 -3.31
C ARG A 213 1.72 0.01 -3.27
N ALA A 214 1.92 -0.70 -4.37
CA ALA A 214 1.97 -2.16 -4.38
C ALA A 214 3.31 -2.71 -4.88
N LEU A 215 3.98 -2.00 -5.78
CA LEU A 215 5.28 -2.45 -6.30
C LEU A 215 6.47 -1.97 -5.46
N GLY A 216 6.35 -0.86 -4.73
CA GLY A 216 7.40 -0.38 -3.83
C GLY A 216 8.49 0.45 -4.50
N HIS A 217 8.21 1.06 -5.65
CA HIS A 217 9.14 2.01 -6.26
C HIS A 217 9.43 3.19 -5.32
N THR A 218 10.71 3.43 -5.06
CA THR A 218 11.14 4.46 -4.10
C THR A 218 11.10 5.86 -4.69
N ASP A 219 11.23 6.01 -6.01
CA ASP A 219 11.47 7.29 -6.68
C ASP A 219 10.41 7.71 -7.70
N VAL A 220 9.16 7.44 -7.43
CA VAL A 220 8.01 7.95 -8.20
C VAL A 220 7.36 9.08 -7.42
N LEU A 221 7.23 10.26 -8.04
CA LEU A 221 6.54 11.40 -7.43
C LEU A 221 5.04 11.37 -7.76
N PRO A 222 4.13 11.33 -6.77
CA PRO A 222 2.70 11.55 -7.01
C PRO A 222 2.44 13.06 -7.22
N GLU A 223 2.39 13.49 -8.47
CA GLU A 223 2.38 14.91 -8.87
C GLU A 223 1.15 15.71 -8.40
N ASN A 224 -0.01 15.06 -8.39
CA ASN A 224 -1.29 15.72 -8.13
C ASN A 224 -1.97 15.20 -6.85
N GLU A 225 -1.21 15.04 -5.76
CA GLU A 225 -1.77 14.65 -4.48
C GLU A 225 -2.03 15.90 -3.61
N PRO A 226 -3.30 16.36 -3.46
CA PRO A 226 -3.60 17.68 -2.88
C PRO A 226 -3.05 17.87 -1.48
N LYS A 227 -3.05 16.80 -0.65
CA LYS A 227 -2.54 16.90 0.72
C LYS A 227 -1.02 17.02 0.76
N ALA A 228 -0.30 16.40 -0.18
CA ALA A 228 1.14 16.56 -0.26
C ALA A 228 1.50 17.97 -0.73
N LEU A 229 0.78 18.50 -1.71
CA LEU A 229 0.97 19.87 -2.21
C LEU A 229 0.73 20.90 -1.10
N ALA A 230 -0.37 20.77 -0.35
CA ALA A 230 -0.68 21.66 0.78
C ALA A 230 0.40 21.60 1.87
N LEU A 231 0.82 20.39 2.28
CA LEU A 231 1.86 20.22 3.28
C LEU A 231 3.24 20.73 2.79
N ALA A 232 3.57 20.51 1.53
CA ALA A 232 4.80 21.04 0.94
C ALA A 232 4.79 22.59 0.98
N GLY A 233 3.72 23.23 0.55
CA GLY A 233 3.57 24.67 0.60
C GLY A 233 3.80 25.25 1.99
N GLN A 234 3.18 24.64 3.02
CA GLN A 234 3.32 25.08 4.41
C GLN A 234 4.72 24.82 4.98
N LEU A 235 5.28 23.63 4.79
CA LEU A 235 6.56 23.23 5.37
C LEU A 235 7.76 23.93 4.71
N TYR A 236 7.67 24.22 3.41
CA TYR A 236 8.70 24.96 2.66
C TYR A 236 8.46 26.47 2.62
N GLY A 237 7.42 26.99 3.28
CA GLY A 237 7.17 28.41 3.45
C GLY A 237 6.78 29.14 2.16
N LEU A 238 6.06 28.49 1.25
CA LEU A 238 5.64 29.11 0.00
C LEU A 238 4.52 30.15 0.18
N GLY A 239 3.75 30.08 1.27
CA GLY A 239 2.61 30.95 1.52
C GLY A 239 1.31 30.53 0.80
N HIS A 240 1.38 29.48 0.00
CA HIS A 240 0.27 28.83 -0.71
C HIS A 240 0.51 27.35 -0.83
N ASP A 241 -0.49 26.59 -1.27
CA ASP A 241 -0.31 25.18 -1.62
C ASP A 241 0.66 25.09 -2.81
N ALA A 242 1.65 24.20 -2.73
CA ALA A 242 2.64 24.05 -3.80
C ALA A 242 1.96 23.68 -5.13
N SER A 243 2.39 24.30 -6.22
CA SER A 243 2.03 23.84 -7.57
C SER A 243 2.74 22.51 -7.88
N PRO A 244 2.28 21.74 -8.89
CA PRO A 244 3.00 20.55 -9.35
C PRO A 244 4.46 20.85 -9.71
N GLU A 245 4.75 21.97 -10.36
CA GLU A 245 6.10 22.40 -10.76
C GLU A 245 6.97 22.72 -9.54
N GLU A 246 6.42 23.41 -8.54
CA GLU A 246 7.11 23.69 -7.28
C GLU A 246 7.36 22.40 -6.49
N MET A 247 6.39 21.48 -6.47
CA MET A 247 6.56 20.17 -5.86
C MET A 247 7.66 19.37 -6.56
N HIS A 248 7.74 19.40 -7.88
CA HIS A 248 8.84 18.79 -8.63
C HIS A 248 10.19 19.39 -8.24
N ALA A 249 10.31 20.71 -8.18
CA ALA A 249 11.55 21.40 -7.80
C ALA A 249 12.00 21.04 -6.36
N ILE A 250 11.05 20.92 -5.43
CA ILE A 250 11.31 20.47 -4.08
C ILE A 250 11.78 19.00 -4.09
N ALA A 251 11.05 18.14 -4.80
CA ALA A 251 11.26 16.70 -4.79
C ALA A 251 12.56 16.25 -5.49
N GLU A 252 13.19 17.08 -6.33
CA GLU A 252 14.50 16.77 -6.92
C GLU A 252 15.57 16.52 -5.86
N ARG A 253 15.49 17.19 -4.70
CA ARG A 253 16.40 16.97 -3.55
C ARG A 253 16.22 15.62 -2.89
N TRP A 254 15.05 14.97 -3.11
CA TRP A 254 14.67 13.70 -2.48
C TRP A 254 15.10 12.47 -3.28
N ARG A 255 15.60 12.65 -4.50
CA ARG A 255 16.07 11.52 -5.31
C ARG A 255 17.16 10.71 -4.59
N PRO A 256 17.07 9.37 -4.69
CA PRO A 256 16.11 8.53 -5.41
C PRO A 256 14.94 8.03 -4.52
N TYR A 257 14.42 8.87 -3.61
CA TYR A 257 13.42 8.49 -2.62
C TYR A 257 12.19 9.40 -2.59
N ARG A 258 11.78 9.93 -3.78
CA ARG A 258 10.64 10.87 -3.88
C ARG A 258 9.35 10.28 -3.34
N THR A 259 9.07 8.99 -3.58
CA THR A 259 7.93 8.28 -2.99
C THR A 259 7.99 8.27 -1.46
N TRP A 260 9.15 7.87 -0.90
CA TRP A 260 9.32 7.77 0.54
C TRP A 260 9.22 9.13 1.24
N ALA A 261 9.84 10.16 0.65
CA ALA A 261 9.76 11.53 1.17
C ALA A 261 8.33 12.07 1.14
N THR A 262 7.56 11.80 0.09
CA THR A 262 6.15 12.19 0.01
C THR A 262 5.30 11.46 1.07
N VAL A 263 5.54 10.18 1.32
CA VAL A 263 4.85 9.44 2.38
C VAL A 263 5.21 9.98 3.76
N LEU A 264 6.50 10.28 4.01
CA LEU A 264 6.96 10.88 5.24
C LEU A 264 6.35 12.29 5.44
N LEU A 265 6.33 13.12 4.40
CA LEU A 265 5.69 14.43 4.40
C LEU A 265 4.23 14.33 4.86
N ARG A 266 3.48 13.38 4.32
CA ARG A 266 2.07 13.17 4.68
C ARG A 266 1.86 12.62 6.08
N ALA A 267 2.77 11.78 6.57
CA ALA A 267 2.64 11.12 7.87
C ALA A 267 3.11 12.02 9.02
N ALA A 268 4.22 12.73 8.83
CA ALA A 268 4.88 13.54 9.85
C ALA A 268 4.57 15.03 9.73
N GLY A 269 4.26 15.54 8.53
CA GLY A 269 4.03 16.96 8.29
C GLY A 269 3.02 17.63 9.24
N PRO A 270 1.83 17.05 9.49
CA PRO A 270 0.89 17.62 10.45
C PRO A 270 1.45 17.73 11.88
N ARG A 271 2.34 16.83 12.30
CA ARG A 271 2.99 16.89 13.62
C ARG A 271 4.02 18.01 13.68
N VAL A 272 4.83 18.14 12.63
CA VAL A 272 5.87 19.19 12.53
C VAL A 272 5.24 20.59 12.45
N LEU A 273 4.05 20.73 11.83
CA LEU A 273 3.34 22.01 11.76
C LEU A 273 2.61 22.37 13.05
N ALA A 274 2.33 21.40 13.92
CA ALA A 274 1.68 21.62 15.21
C ALA A 274 2.66 21.86 16.36
N SER A 275 3.97 21.62 16.16
CA SER A 275 5.05 21.86 17.11
C SER A 275 5.60 23.27 16.99
#